data_bd29d991d9e7953d5a68ce824b9f45ed
#
_entry.id   bd29d991d9e7953d5a68ce824b9f45ed
#
_cell.length_a   1.000
_cell.length_b   1.000
_cell.length_c   1.000
_cell.angle_alpha   90.00
_cell.angle_beta   90.00
_cell.angle_gamma   90.00
#
_symmetry.space_group_name_H-M   'P 1'
#
loop_
_entity.id
_entity.type
_entity.pdbx_description
1 polymer ?
#
loop_
_entity_poly.entity_id
_entity_poly.type
_entity_poly.pdbx_seq_one_letter_code
_entity_poly.pdbx_strand_id
1 'polypeptide(L)'
;MTQAPESPADTHVDLQSDLGWALGVLLRGYAKGAQSVIADVPGGPRGYQVLTSAVDGTACTQLALANKLGIDRTVMTYLLDDLEQAGVIERQPDPADRRARRIIATEAGRATLCALQRKLRHVEDRVLGALPEDERAQFRALLRRVAVSIDERDPLDNACGVIEAAGVEPATRARRRKSG
;
A
#
# COMPACT_ATOMS: atom_id res chain seq x y z
N MET A 1 0.24 60.22 -26.39
CA MET A 1 -0.68 59.26 -25.71
C MET A 1 0.17 58.05 -25.36
N THR A 2 0.64 58.07 -24.16
CA THR A 2 1.55 57.04 -23.61
C THR A 2 0.69 56.01 -22.87
N GLN A 3 0.59 54.81 -23.41
CA GLN A 3 -0.04 53.68 -22.71
C GLN A 3 0.84 53.27 -21.53
N ALA A 4 0.26 53.29 -20.34
CA ALA A 4 0.87 52.71 -19.15
C ALA A 4 0.97 51.16 -19.31
N PRO A 5 2.04 50.54 -18.81
CA PRO A 5 2.13 49.08 -18.83
C PRO A 5 1.07 48.47 -17.89
N GLU A 6 0.27 47.53 -18.42
CA GLU A 6 -0.61 46.72 -17.64
C GLU A 6 0.21 45.93 -16.62
N SER A 7 -0.12 46.13 -15.37
CA SER A 7 0.42 45.39 -14.22
C SER A 7 0.14 43.89 -14.44
N PRO A 8 1.12 42.99 -14.22
CA PRO A 8 0.85 41.56 -14.27
C PRO A 8 -0.20 41.25 -13.18
N ALA A 9 -1.35 40.73 -13.59
CA ALA A 9 -2.38 40.26 -12.71
C ALA A 9 -1.74 39.29 -11.72
N ASP A 10 -1.89 39.57 -10.43
CA ASP A 10 -1.56 38.67 -9.32
C ASP A 10 -2.25 37.32 -9.57
N THR A 11 -1.51 36.39 -10.15
CA THR A 11 -1.95 35.01 -10.26
C THR A 11 -1.81 34.41 -8.88
N HIS A 12 -2.80 34.62 -8.03
CA HIS A 12 -2.96 33.89 -6.79
C HIS A 12 -3.10 32.40 -7.17
N VAL A 13 -1.99 31.67 -7.12
CA VAL A 13 -2.01 30.23 -7.26
C VAL A 13 -2.65 29.69 -5.98
N ASP A 14 -3.96 29.39 -6.08
CA ASP A 14 -4.67 28.70 -5.00
C ASP A 14 -4.17 27.27 -4.95
N LEU A 15 -3.23 27.00 -4.05
CA LEU A 15 -2.67 25.66 -3.82
C LEU A 15 -3.75 24.61 -3.47
N GLN A 16 -4.91 25.06 -2.95
CA GLN A 16 -6.01 24.15 -2.60
C GLN A 16 -6.77 23.67 -3.84
N SER A 17 -6.64 24.35 -4.98
CA SER A 17 -7.17 23.90 -6.26
C SER A 17 -6.23 22.94 -7.00
N ASP A 18 -4.98 22.77 -6.53
CA ASP A 18 -3.98 21.90 -7.13
C ASP A 18 -4.25 20.42 -6.82
N LEU A 19 -4.41 19.61 -7.88
CA LEU A 19 -4.64 18.17 -7.77
C LEU A 19 -3.50 17.45 -7.03
N GLY A 20 -2.24 17.85 -7.29
CA GLY A 20 -1.07 17.25 -6.66
C GLY A 20 -1.06 17.49 -5.15
N TRP A 21 -1.39 18.72 -4.73
CA TRP A 21 -1.55 19.04 -3.31
C TRP A 21 -2.64 18.18 -2.67
N ALA A 22 -3.83 18.11 -3.28
CA ALA A 22 -4.96 17.34 -2.76
C ALA A 22 -4.63 15.84 -2.62
N LEU A 23 -4.01 15.25 -3.65
CA LEU A 23 -3.55 13.86 -3.62
C LEU A 23 -2.49 13.63 -2.53
N GLY A 24 -1.53 14.54 -2.38
CA GLY A 24 -0.49 14.47 -1.36
C GLY A 24 -1.05 14.51 0.07
N VAL A 25 -2.00 15.42 0.33
CA VAL A 25 -2.67 15.52 1.65
C VAL A 25 -3.49 14.28 1.95
N LEU A 26 -4.26 13.80 0.96
CA LEU A 26 -5.09 12.62 1.09
C LEU A 26 -4.24 11.37 1.37
N LEU A 27 -3.17 11.17 0.58
CA LEU A 27 -2.25 10.03 0.74
C LEU A 27 -1.58 10.05 2.11
N ARG A 28 -1.08 11.20 2.56
CA ARG A 28 -0.47 11.34 3.89
C ARG A 28 -1.46 11.04 5.02
N GLY A 29 -2.69 11.53 4.91
CA GLY A 29 -3.76 11.26 5.89
C GLY A 29 -4.08 9.76 5.98
N TYR A 30 -4.23 9.12 4.83
CA TYR A 30 -4.48 7.67 4.73
C TYR A 30 -3.28 6.86 5.28
N ALA A 31 -2.07 7.15 4.81
CA ALA A 31 -0.86 6.42 5.20
C ALA A 31 -0.61 6.47 6.72
N LYS A 32 -0.81 7.64 7.35
CA LYS A 32 -0.71 7.79 8.81
C LYS A 32 -1.72 6.90 9.55
N GLY A 33 -2.96 6.83 9.07
CA GLY A 33 -3.98 5.97 9.67
C GLY A 33 -3.73 4.49 9.42
N ALA A 34 -3.33 4.14 8.20
CA ALA A 34 -3.05 2.76 7.79
C ALA A 34 -1.84 2.17 8.51
N GLN A 35 -0.80 2.96 8.76
CA GLN A 35 0.41 2.52 9.44
C GLN A 35 0.11 1.84 10.80
N SER A 36 -0.77 2.43 11.61
CA SER A 36 -1.15 1.85 12.90
C SER A 36 -1.94 0.55 12.77
N VAL A 37 -2.67 0.37 11.67
CA VAL A 37 -3.47 -0.84 11.41
C VAL A 37 -2.59 -2.02 10.97
N ILE A 38 -1.57 -1.75 10.17
CA ILE A 38 -0.72 -2.79 9.57
C ILE A 38 0.60 -3.00 10.31
N ALA A 39 0.84 -2.24 11.40
CA ALA A 39 2.08 -2.33 12.18
C ALA A 39 2.33 -3.73 12.77
N ASP A 40 1.27 -4.45 13.13
CA ASP A 40 1.35 -5.79 13.72
C ASP A 40 1.54 -6.91 12.68
N VAL A 41 1.43 -6.60 11.39
CA VAL A 41 1.72 -7.57 10.33
C VAL A 41 3.23 -7.73 10.20
N PRO A 42 3.79 -8.96 10.19
CA PRO A 42 5.22 -9.15 9.94
C PRO A 42 5.63 -8.47 8.63
N GLY A 43 6.66 -7.61 8.68
CA GLY A 43 7.09 -6.80 7.54
C GLY A 43 6.20 -5.59 7.21
N GLY A 44 5.20 -5.28 8.05
CA GLY A 44 4.36 -4.10 7.89
C GLY A 44 3.65 -4.01 6.53
N PRO A 45 3.77 -2.88 5.79
CA PRO A 45 3.12 -2.70 4.48
C PRO A 45 3.48 -3.78 3.46
N ARG A 46 4.75 -4.22 3.43
CA ARG A 46 5.22 -5.28 2.52
C ARG A 46 4.60 -6.62 2.87
N GLY A 47 4.53 -6.96 4.16
CA GLY A 47 3.85 -8.17 4.63
C GLY A 47 2.37 -8.19 4.30
N TYR A 48 1.69 -7.05 4.46
CA TYR A 48 0.30 -6.89 4.05
C TYR A 48 0.10 -7.14 2.54
N GLN A 49 0.99 -6.62 1.69
CA GLN A 49 0.92 -6.83 0.24
C GLN A 49 1.19 -8.29 -0.16
N VAL A 50 2.18 -8.94 0.48
CA VAL A 50 2.44 -10.37 0.28
C VAL A 50 1.22 -11.19 0.67
N LEU A 51 0.62 -10.92 1.85
CA LEU A 51 -0.56 -11.63 2.32
C LEU A 51 -1.76 -11.41 1.38
N THR A 52 -1.97 -10.19 0.90
CA THR A 52 -3.02 -9.88 -0.08
C THR A 52 -2.81 -10.69 -1.37
N SER A 53 -1.59 -10.69 -1.92
CA SER A 53 -1.26 -11.44 -3.13
C SER A 53 -1.41 -12.95 -2.95
N ALA A 54 -1.09 -13.47 -1.76
CA ALA A 54 -1.26 -14.89 -1.44
C ALA A 54 -2.74 -15.30 -1.34
N VAL A 55 -3.61 -14.41 -0.86
CA VAL A 55 -5.06 -14.64 -0.81
C VAL A 55 -5.68 -14.57 -2.20
N ASP A 56 -5.29 -13.59 -3.02
CA ASP A 56 -5.79 -13.43 -4.40
C ASP A 56 -5.32 -14.55 -5.34
N GLY A 57 -4.27 -15.26 -4.98
CA GLY A 57 -3.71 -16.36 -5.79
C GLY A 57 -3.02 -15.90 -7.09
N THR A 58 -2.85 -14.59 -7.29
CA THR A 58 -2.33 -14.00 -8.55
C THR A 58 -0.82 -14.12 -8.70
N ALA A 59 -0.07 -14.29 -7.60
CA ALA A 59 1.37 -14.46 -7.61
C ALA A 59 1.74 -15.69 -6.78
N CYS A 60 1.85 -16.83 -7.45
CA CYS A 60 1.97 -18.10 -6.75
C CYS A 60 3.38 -18.41 -6.24
N THR A 61 4.44 -17.91 -6.88
CA THR A 61 5.82 -18.26 -6.49
C THR A 61 6.52 -17.11 -5.77
N GLN A 62 7.52 -17.45 -4.93
CA GLN A 62 8.35 -16.44 -4.26
C GLN A 62 8.99 -15.46 -5.26
N LEU A 63 9.49 -15.99 -6.39
CA LEU A 63 10.11 -15.15 -7.42
C LEU A 63 9.10 -14.20 -8.07
N ALA A 64 7.90 -14.70 -8.38
CA ALA A 64 6.84 -13.89 -8.96
C ALA A 64 6.38 -12.78 -7.99
N LEU A 65 6.27 -13.11 -6.69
CA LEU A 65 5.97 -12.12 -5.65
C LEU A 65 7.05 -11.06 -5.51
N ALA A 66 8.33 -11.48 -5.49
CA ALA A 66 9.46 -10.56 -5.40
C ALA A 66 9.47 -9.57 -6.57
N ASN A 67 9.29 -10.07 -7.79
CA ASN A 67 9.23 -9.24 -8.99
C ASN A 67 8.01 -8.31 -8.99
N LYS A 68 6.81 -8.84 -8.67
CA LYS A 68 5.57 -8.04 -8.64
C LYS A 68 5.61 -6.90 -7.62
N LEU A 69 6.27 -7.13 -6.48
CA LEU A 69 6.33 -6.16 -5.39
C LEU A 69 7.62 -5.32 -5.39
N GLY A 70 8.52 -5.54 -6.36
CA GLY A 70 9.80 -4.84 -6.42
C GLY A 70 10.68 -5.08 -5.18
N ILE A 71 10.58 -6.27 -4.57
CA ILE A 71 11.31 -6.63 -3.34
C ILE A 71 12.52 -7.50 -3.70
N ASP A 72 13.70 -7.16 -3.17
CA ASP A 72 14.89 -8.00 -3.28
C ASP A 72 14.62 -9.43 -2.79
N ARG A 73 15.22 -10.44 -3.47
CA ARG A 73 15.01 -11.87 -3.17
C ARG A 73 15.37 -12.23 -1.74
N THR A 74 16.44 -11.66 -1.22
CA THR A 74 16.90 -11.94 0.16
C THR A 74 15.90 -11.37 1.15
N VAL A 75 15.46 -10.12 0.95
CA VAL A 75 14.45 -9.46 1.77
C VAL A 75 13.14 -10.23 1.70
N MET A 76 12.72 -10.67 0.50
CA MET A 76 11.52 -11.49 0.32
C MET A 76 11.60 -12.81 1.11
N THR A 77 12.76 -13.47 1.13
CA THR A 77 12.93 -14.70 1.89
C THR A 77 12.66 -14.50 3.37
N TYR A 78 13.29 -13.50 4.00
CA TYR A 78 13.08 -13.19 5.42
C TYR A 78 11.62 -12.79 5.71
N LEU A 79 11.02 -12.00 4.82
CA LEU A 79 9.65 -11.59 4.96
C LEU A 79 8.68 -12.79 4.93
N LEU A 80 8.91 -13.74 4.03
CA LEU A 80 8.11 -14.95 3.94
C LEU A 80 8.35 -15.87 5.15
N ASP A 81 9.57 -15.95 5.68
CA ASP A 81 9.88 -16.71 6.91
C ASP A 81 9.10 -16.14 8.10
N ASP A 82 9.10 -14.82 8.26
CA ASP A 82 8.35 -14.14 9.33
C ASP A 82 6.83 -14.37 9.21
N LEU A 83 6.28 -14.31 7.98
CA LEU A 83 4.84 -14.53 7.73
C LEU A 83 4.43 -16.00 7.93
N GLU A 84 5.30 -16.95 7.54
CA GLU A 84 5.07 -18.38 7.75
C GLU A 84 5.19 -18.73 9.25
N GLN A 85 6.15 -18.16 9.97
CA GLN A 85 6.25 -18.30 11.42
C GLN A 85 5.02 -17.72 12.15
N ALA A 86 4.44 -16.64 11.64
CA ALA A 86 3.18 -16.10 12.14
C ALA A 86 1.95 -16.95 11.76
N GLY A 87 2.13 -17.99 10.93
CA GLY A 87 1.08 -18.91 10.53
C GLY A 87 0.06 -18.34 9.55
N VAL A 88 0.36 -17.18 8.90
CA VAL A 88 -0.58 -16.52 7.98
C VAL A 88 -0.40 -16.94 6.54
N ILE A 89 0.76 -17.50 6.19
CA ILE A 89 1.04 -18.14 4.90
C ILE A 89 1.68 -19.50 5.10
N GLU A 90 1.73 -20.28 4.04
CA GLU A 90 2.50 -21.53 3.94
C GLU A 90 3.17 -21.64 2.56
N ARG A 91 4.30 -22.35 2.51
CA ARG A 91 5.03 -22.68 1.28
C ARG A 91 4.72 -24.09 0.84
N GLN A 92 4.10 -24.24 -0.30
CA GLN A 92 3.81 -25.55 -0.90
C GLN A 92 4.65 -25.78 -2.16
N PRO A 93 4.99 -27.07 -2.51
CA PRO A 93 5.60 -27.38 -3.81
C PRO A 93 4.69 -26.90 -4.95
N ASP A 94 5.27 -26.29 -5.99
CA ASP A 94 4.50 -25.95 -7.18
C ASP A 94 4.22 -27.23 -8.00
N PRO A 95 2.98 -27.51 -8.38
CA PRO A 95 2.64 -28.67 -9.19
C PRO A 95 3.29 -28.66 -10.57
N ALA A 96 3.55 -27.46 -11.13
CA ALA A 96 4.15 -27.29 -12.45
C ALA A 96 5.69 -27.31 -12.41
N ASP A 97 6.30 -26.89 -11.31
CA ASP A 97 7.75 -26.89 -11.10
C ASP A 97 8.10 -27.26 -9.65
N ARG A 98 8.53 -28.50 -9.43
CA ARG A 98 8.91 -29.01 -8.11
C ARG A 98 10.06 -28.25 -7.43
N ARG A 99 10.81 -27.44 -8.18
CA ARG A 99 11.89 -26.59 -7.65
C ARG A 99 11.34 -25.26 -7.12
N ALA A 100 10.17 -24.85 -7.58
CA ALA A 100 9.50 -23.67 -7.14
C ALA A 100 8.62 -23.93 -5.91
N ARG A 101 8.46 -22.91 -5.07
CA ARG A 101 7.54 -22.91 -3.93
C ARG A 101 6.43 -21.92 -4.18
N ARG A 102 5.19 -22.38 -4.08
CA ARG A 102 4.01 -21.52 -4.09
C ARG A 102 3.76 -20.98 -2.69
N ILE A 103 3.42 -19.72 -2.63
CA ILE A 103 3.02 -19.03 -1.40
C ILE A 103 1.50 -19.01 -1.35
N ILE A 104 0.94 -19.61 -0.31
CA ILE A 104 -0.51 -19.76 -0.13
C ILE A 104 -0.90 -19.18 1.22
N ALA A 105 -1.98 -18.42 1.25
CA ALA A 105 -2.53 -17.93 2.51
C ALA A 105 -3.23 -19.08 3.26
N THR A 106 -2.93 -19.22 4.54
CA THR A 106 -3.65 -20.12 5.46
C THR A 106 -5.05 -19.60 5.76
N GLU A 107 -5.88 -20.40 6.43
CA GLU A 107 -7.18 -19.93 6.95
C GLU A 107 -6.99 -18.75 7.93
N ALA A 108 -5.99 -18.86 8.82
CA ALA A 108 -5.61 -17.77 9.73
C ALA A 108 -5.19 -16.50 8.96
N GLY A 109 -4.44 -16.66 7.85
CA GLY A 109 -4.05 -15.56 7.00
C GLY A 109 -5.24 -14.85 6.34
N ARG A 110 -6.21 -15.62 5.81
CA ARG A 110 -7.45 -15.04 5.25
C ARG A 110 -8.25 -14.27 6.30
N ALA A 111 -8.39 -14.85 7.49
CA ALA A 111 -9.08 -14.20 8.61
C ALA A 111 -8.37 -12.91 9.04
N THR A 112 -7.04 -12.94 9.11
CA THR A 112 -6.19 -11.78 9.42
C THR A 112 -6.37 -10.69 8.37
N LEU A 113 -6.30 -11.03 7.07
CA LEU A 113 -6.50 -10.05 5.99
C LEU A 113 -7.89 -9.41 6.05
N CYS A 114 -8.94 -10.21 6.26
CA CYS A 114 -10.30 -9.70 6.45
C CYS A 114 -10.41 -8.71 7.62
N ALA A 115 -9.77 -9.01 8.74
CA ALA A 115 -9.76 -8.12 9.91
C ALA A 115 -9.03 -6.80 9.62
N LEU A 116 -7.87 -6.87 8.95
CA LEU A 116 -7.09 -5.70 8.53
C LEU A 116 -7.87 -4.83 7.55
N GLN A 117 -8.52 -5.43 6.55
CA GLN A 117 -9.33 -4.71 5.58
C GLN A 117 -10.49 -3.95 6.23
N ARG A 118 -11.16 -4.54 7.24
CA ARG A 118 -12.19 -3.83 8.01
C ARG A 118 -11.63 -2.61 8.75
N LYS A 119 -10.47 -2.78 9.42
CA LYS A 119 -9.81 -1.66 10.11
C LYS A 119 -9.36 -0.57 9.14
N LEU A 120 -8.81 -0.93 7.97
CA LEU A 120 -8.42 0.02 6.93
C LEU A 120 -9.63 0.78 6.38
N ARG A 121 -10.80 0.13 6.24
CA ARG A 121 -12.03 0.81 5.84
C ARG A 121 -12.44 1.92 6.83
N HIS A 122 -12.26 1.71 8.13
CA HIS A 122 -12.47 2.76 9.13
C HIS A 122 -11.46 3.91 9.01
N VAL A 123 -10.22 3.63 8.56
CA VAL A 123 -9.26 4.69 8.24
C VAL A 123 -9.74 5.50 7.04
N GLU A 124 -10.19 4.83 5.98
CA GLU A 124 -10.77 5.48 4.79
C GLU A 124 -11.94 6.37 5.15
N ASP A 125 -12.89 5.86 5.97
CA ASP A 125 -14.07 6.61 6.38
C ASP A 125 -13.73 7.87 7.18
N ARG A 126 -12.66 7.82 7.98
CA ARG A 126 -12.15 9.02 8.69
C ARG A 126 -11.49 10.02 7.75
N VAL A 127 -10.68 9.53 6.81
CA VAL A 127 -9.99 10.39 5.82
C VAL A 127 -11.00 11.07 4.90
N LEU A 128 -12.05 10.36 4.52
CA LEU A 128 -13.12 10.86 3.67
C LEU A 128 -14.28 11.47 4.48
N GLY A 129 -14.07 11.77 5.76
CA GLY A 129 -15.11 12.23 6.67
C GLY A 129 -15.80 13.55 6.30
N ALA A 130 -15.19 14.36 5.44
CA ALA A 130 -15.79 15.57 4.89
C ALA A 130 -16.92 15.30 3.87
N LEU A 131 -17.00 14.05 3.34
CA LEU A 131 -18.00 13.66 2.35
C LEU A 131 -19.15 12.88 3.00
N PRO A 132 -20.40 13.04 2.53
CA PRO A 132 -21.51 12.13 2.83
C PRO A 132 -21.19 10.69 2.38
N GLU A 133 -21.91 9.70 2.89
CA GLU A 133 -21.61 8.29 2.66
C GLU A 133 -21.72 7.87 1.17
N ASP A 134 -22.71 8.35 0.47
CA ASP A 134 -22.93 8.14 -0.96
C ASP A 134 -21.79 8.74 -1.80
N GLU A 135 -21.34 9.95 -1.48
CA GLU A 135 -20.21 10.61 -2.13
C GLU A 135 -18.88 9.88 -1.86
N ARG A 136 -18.68 9.32 -0.65
CA ARG A 136 -17.50 8.49 -0.34
C ARG A 136 -17.43 7.27 -1.24
N ALA A 137 -18.57 6.60 -1.45
CA ALA A 137 -18.64 5.44 -2.32
C ALA A 137 -18.30 5.81 -3.77
N GLN A 138 -18.87 6.92 -4.26
CA GLN A 138 -18.60 7.44 -5.60
C GLN A 138 -17.13 7.84 -5.76
N PHE A 139 -16.56 8.56 -4.79
CA PHE A 139 -15.15 8.96 -4.79
C PHE A 139 -14.21 7.74 -4.88
N ARG A 140 -14.44 6.69 -4.05
CA ARG A 140 -13.66 5.45 -4.12
C ARG A 140 -13.74 4.80 -5.50
N ALA A 141 -14.93 4.75 -6.10
CA ALA A 141 -15.12 4.16 -7.42
C ALA A 141 -14.38 4.93 -8.50
N LEU A 142 -14.43 6.26 -8.49
CA LEU A 142 -13.75 7.11 -9.46
C LEU A 142 -12.23 7.04 -9.28
N LEU A 143 -11.73 7.14 -8.06
CA LEU A 143 -10.30 7.02 -7.75
C LEU A 143 -9.74 5.67 -8.22
N ARG A 144 -10.46 4.57 -7.94
CA ARG A 144 -10.06 3.24 -8.40
C ARG A 144 -10.00 3.15 -9.92
N ARG A 145 -10.98 3.70 -10.63
CA ARG A 145 -10.98 3.69 -12.12
C ARG A 145 -9.76 4.42 -12.67
N VAL A 146 -9.42 5.58 -12.11
CA VAL A 146 -8.23 6.35 -12.51
C VAL A 146 -6.96 5.56 -12.20
N ALA A 147 -6.83 5.01 -10.98
CA ALA A 147 -5.67 4.24 -10.56
C ALA A 147 -5.44 3.01 -11.45
N VAL A 148 -6.48 2.21 -11.73
CA VAL A 148 -6.39 1.05 -12.63
C VAL A 148 -5.94 1.45 -14.03
N SER A 149 -6.50 2.54 -14.59
CA SER A 149 -6.11 3.03 -15.92
C SER A 149 -4.66 3.52 -16.00
N ILE A 150 -4.09 4.02 -14.90
CA ILE A 150 -2.68 4.40 -14.83
C ILE A 150 -1.81 3.15 -14.74
N ASP A 151 -2.15 2.22 -13.84
CA ASP A 151 -1.40 0.99 -13.62
C ASP A 151 -1.35 0.08 -14.86
N GLU A 152 -2.43 0.05 -15.67
CA GLU A 152 -2.46 -0.67 -16.94
C GLU A 152 -1.51 -0.07 -18.00
N ARG A 153 -1.26 1.25 -17.98
CA ARG A 153 -0.39 1.94 -18.95
C ARG A 153 1.05 1.99 -18.53
N ASP A 154 1.29 2.11 -17.23
CA ASP A 154 2.59 2.26 -16.61
C ASP A 154 2.55 1.52 -15.26
N PRO A 155 2.71 0.17 -15.30
CA PRO A 155 2.63 -0.64 -14.10
C PRO A 155 3.66 -0.18 -13.07
N LEU A 156 3.20 0.14 -11.86
CA LEU A 156 4.08 0.50 -10.78
C LEU A 156 4.95 -0.71 -10.40
N ASP A 157 6.23 -0.64 -10.72
CA ASP A 157 7.23 -1.67 -10.36
C ASP A 157 7.31 -1.87 -8.83
N ASN A 158 6.83 -0.90 -8.05
CA ASN A 158 6.87 -0.95 -6.60
C ASN A 158 5.73 -0.13 -5.97
N ALA A 159 4.59 -0.76 -5.74
CA ALA A 159 3.47 -0.13 -5.02
C ALA A 159 3.85 0.29 -3.56
N CYS A 160 4.88 -0.32 -2.94
CA CYS A 160 5.43 0.12 -1.65
C CYS A 160 6.18 1.44 -1.75
N GLY A 161 6.87 1.70 -2.86
CA GLY A 161 7.62 2.94 -3.07
C GLY A 161 6.75 4.19 -3.01
N VAL A 162 5.49 4.07 -3.40
CA VAL A 162 4.53 5.19 -3.31
C VAL A 162 4.25 5.57 -1.85
N ILE A 163 4.12 4.58 -0.95
CA ILE A 163 3.87 4.81 0.48
C ILE A 163 5.15 5.31 1.16
N GLU A 164 6.32 4.78 0.79
CA GLU A 164 7.63 5.22 1.27
C GLU A 164 7.95 6.65 0.78
N ALA A 165 7.69 6.97 -0.48
CA ALA A 165 7.87 8.30 -1.05
C ALA A 165 6.93 9.34 -0.44
N ALA A 166 5.78 8.94 0.09
CA ALA A 166 4.88 9.81 0.85
C ALA A 166 5.41 10.20 2.24
N GLY A 167 6.65 9.83 2.60
CA GLY A 167 7.30 10.20 3.88
C GLY A 167 6.80 9.41 5.08
N VAL A 168 6.22 8.25 4.85
CA VAL A 168 5.84 7.31 5.92
C VAL A 168 7.05 6.39 6.15
N GLU A 169 7.97 6.80 7.03
CA GLU A 169 9.07 5.92 7.44
C GLU A 169 8.53 4.61 8.02
N PRO A 170 9.04 3.44 7.58
CA PRO A 170 8.71 2.18 8.23
C PRO A 170 9.15 2.25 9.70
N ALA A 171 8.26 1.87 10.61
CA ALA A 171 8.56 1.82 12.04
C ALA A 171 9.82 0.98 12.26
N THR A 172 10.94 1.65 12.56
CA THR A 172 12.21 1.00 12.83
C THR A 172 12.04 0.10 14.05
N ARG A 173 12.25 -1.19 13.89
CA ARG A 173 12.29 -2.19 14.97
C ARG A 173 13.17 -1.62 16.09
N ALA A 174 12.58 -1.27 17.23
CA ALA A 174 13.32 -0.97 18.44
C ALA A 174 14.22 -2.18 18.74
N ARG A 175 15.52 -2.00 18.55
CA ARG A 175 16.54 -2.98 18.94
C ARG A 175 16.34 -3.27 20.43
N ARG A 176 15.78 -4.43 20.73
CA ARG A 176 15.76 -4.97 22.08
C ARG A 176 17.22 -5.15 22.52
N ARG A 177 17.75 -4.14 23.24
CA ARG A 177 19.00 -4.29 23.96
C ARG A 177 18.81 -5.43 24.95
N LYS A 178 19.43 -6.56 24.71
CA LYS A 178 19.73 -7.55 25.73
C LYS A 178 20.75 -6.88 26.67
N SER A 179 20.30 -6.47 27.84
CA SER A 179 21.19 -6.25 28.99
C SER A 179 21.62 -7.63 29.48
N GLY A 180 22.94 -7.88 29.38
CA GLY A 180 23.61 -9.00 30.05
C GLY A 180 23.64 -8.81 31.55
#